data_6763813752146b86b362617ef662d833
#
_entry.id   6763813752146b86b362617ef662d833
#
_cell.length_a   1.000
_cell.length_b   1.000
_cell.length_c   1.000
_cell.angle_alpha   90.00
_cell.angle_beta   90.00
_cell.angle_gamma   90.00
#
_symmetry.space_group_name_H-M   'P 1'
#
loop_
_entity.id
_entity.type
_entity.pdbx_description
1 polymer ?
#
loop_
_entity_poly.entity_id
_entity_poly.type
_entity_poly.pdbx_seq_one_letter_code
_entity_poly.pdbx_strand_id
1 'polypeptide(L)'
;FAYDQCVRRVKPAKREGLDLSRWKAAGNAAEPINPRVMREFAEAYAPHGFEWTTFAPAYGLAEATLLVSSKPVGTEPMILPVDADALEQSRVALAKAGASRRDTVSCGQLVCETEVVIANPDTGVRCQPDEVGEIWVADPGVAAGYWKRPDVSRETFGARLAGESGGPYLRTGDLGFMRDGELYITGRIKDLIIIRGTNHYPQDIEWTVQHLSNTLRPDYGAAFSIIDDGEEKLVVVQEVERQHQLNLNGEELLADIRQAISEVHELQVSAIALVKSGNVLKTSSGKIQRRACRSRFLAGSLDVITDWSENPRFSTKMRNFSDDIESLARQVQTSQP
;
A
#
# COMPACT_ATOMS: atom_id res chain seq x y z
N PHE A 1 -4.89 1.83 9.78
CA PHE A 1 -4.59 0.76 10.77
C PHE A 1 -5.22 1.03 12.14
N ALA A 2 -4.84 2.13 12.85
CA ALA A 2 -5.30 2.37 14.23
C ALA A 2 -6.83 2.47 14.34
N TYR A 3 -7.48 3.19 13.44
CA TYR A 3 -8.94 3.34 13.41
C TYR A 3 -9.65 2.01 13.18
N ASP A 4 -9.16 1.20 12.23
CA ASP A 4 -9.67 -0.14 11.96
C ASP A 4 -9.52 -1.06 13.20
N GLN A 5 -8.36 -1.04 13.88
CA GLN A 5 -8.17 -1.79 15.11
C GLN A 5 -9.16 -1.37 16.22
N CYS A 6 -9.46 -0.07 16.34
CA CYS A 6 -10.45 0.42 17.28
C CYS A 6 -11.86 -0.10 16.98
N VAL A 7 -12.24 -0.18 15.71
CA VAL A 7 -13.54 -0.75 15.31
C VAL A 7 -13.63 -2.23 15.63
N ARG A 8 -12.62 -3.01 15.21
CA ARG A 8 -12.63 -4.48 15.29
C ARG A 8 -12.36 -5.04 16.69
N ARG A 9 -11.46 -4.41 17.47
CA ARG A 9 -11.00 -4.97 18.74
C ARG A 9 -11.63 -4.37 19.98
N VAL A 10 -12.14 -3.14 19.89
CA VAL A 10 -12.82 -2.51 21.01
C VAL A 10 -14.31 -2.84 20.93
N LYS A 11 -14.75 -3.82 21.73
CA LYS A 11 -16.14 -4.24 21.78
C LYS A 11 -17.05 -3.08 22.20
N PRO A 12 -18.31 -3.00 21.73
CA PRO A 12 -19.25 -1.92 22.08
C PRO A 12 -19.33 -1.62 23.58
N ALA A 13 -19.43 -2.64 24.42
CA ALA A 13 -19.45 -2.48 25.88
C ALA A 13 -18.18 -1.81 26.47
N LYS A 14 -17.05 -1.82 25.76
CA LYS A 14 -15.84 -1.13 26.16
C LYS A 14 -15.82 0.35 25.73
N ARG A 15 -16.76 0.74 24.90
CA ARG A 15 -16.92 2.15 24.44
C ARG A 15 -17.90 2.91 25.34
N GLU A 16 -18.67 2.22 26.15
CA GLU A 16 -19.60 2.85 27.11
C GLU A 16 -18.85 3.82 28.03
N GLY A 17 -19.41 5.01 28.20
CA GLY A 17 -18.81 6.06 29.01
C GLY A 17 -17.68 6.87 28.34
N LEU A 18 -17.30 6.57 27.09
CA LEU A 18 -16.40 7.43 26.35
C LEU A 18 -17.09 8.75 26.00
N ASP A 19 -16.36 9.85 26.10
CA ASP A 19 -16.74 11.17 25.57
C ASP A 19 -15.64 11.69 24.65
N LEU A 20 -15.88 11.63 23.34
CA LEU A 20 -14.96 12.09 22.30
C LEU A 20 -15.35 13.48 21.73
N SER A 21 -16.35 14.17 22.32
CA SER A 21 -16.84 15.48 21.84
C SER A 21 -15.76 16.57 21.85
N ARG A 22 -14.73 16.40 22.68
CA ARG A 22 -13.60 17.32 22.77
C ARG A 22 -12.43 16.96 21.85
N TRP A 23 -12.49 15.86 21.12
CA TRP A 23 -11.46 15.50 20.15
C TRP A 23 -11.61 16.36 18.89
N LYS A 24 -10.62 17.23 18.63
CA LYS A 24 -10.70 18.24 17.55
C LYS A 24 -9.93 17.86 16.29
N ALA A 25 -8.90 17.03 16.41
CA ALA A 25 -8.12 16.59 15.26
C ALA A 25 -7.69 15.12 15.44
N ALA A 26 -8.28 14.24 14.67
CA ALA A 26 -7.94 12.83 14.58
C ALA A 26 -7.03 12.62 13.36
N GLY A 27 -5.71 12.69 13.58
CA GLY A 27 -4.71 12.58 12.52
C GLY A 27 -4.83 11.25 11.78
N ASN A 28 -4.85 11.32 10.45
CA ASN A 28 -4.88 10.14 9.59
C ASN A 28 -3.84 10.31 8.48
N ALA A 29 -2.68 9.68 8.63
CA ALA A 29 -1.53 9.87 7.78
C ALA A 29 -0.59 8.66 7.81
N ALA A 30 0.54 8.76 7.11
CA ALA A 30 1.64 7.79 7.08
C ALA A 30 1.37 6.48 6.32
N GLU A 31 0.15 6.21 5.91
CA GLU A 31 -0.27 5.09 5.06
C GLU A 31 -1.39 5.54 4.13
N PRO A 32 -1.70 4.80 3.04
CA PRO A 32 -2.85 5.11 2.21
C PRO A 32 -4.12 5.16 3.04
N ILE A 33 -4.86 6.27 2.95
CA ILE A 33 -6.05 6.50 3.76
C ILE A 33 -7.23 5.77 3.13
N ASN A 34 -7.83 4.84 3.87
CA ASN A 34 -8.99 4.09 3.42
C ASN A 34 -10.28 4.78 3.87
N PRO A 35 -11.13 5.28 2.95
CA PRO A 35 -12.36 5.99 3.29
C PRO A 35 -13.41 5.10 3.95
N ARG A 36 -13.40 3.80 3.70
CA ARG A 36 -14.30 2.84 4.35
C ARG A 36 -13.98 2.73 5.84
N VAL A 37 -12.70 2.57 6.18
CA VAL A 37 -12.26 2.54 7.57
C VAL A 37 -12.63 3.82 8.32
N MET A 38 -12.53 4.98 7.65
CA MET A 38 -12.99 6.25 8.24
C MET A 38 -14.48 6.23 8.53
N ARG A 39 -15.31 5.77 7.59
CA ARG A 39 -16.78 5.66 7.78
C ARG A 39 -17.13 4.70 8.90
N GLU A 40 -16.55 3.49 8.90
CA GLU A 40 -16.80 2.47 9.95
C GLU A 40 -16.38 2.98 11.34
N PHE A 41 -15.27 3.71 11.44
CA PHE A 41 -14.85 4.32 12.70
C PHE A 41 -15.82 5.43 13.13
N ALA A 42 -16.19 6.34 12.23
CA ALA A 42 -17.13 7.41 12.53
C ALA A 42 -18.49 6.85 13.01
N GLU A 43 -19.05 5.87 12.32
CA GLU A 43 -20.30 5.21 12.71
C GLU A 43 -20.19 4.56 14.10
N ALA A 44 -19.09 3.84 14.36
CA ALA A 44 -18.88 3.13 15.61
C ALA A 44 -18.68 4.05 16.82
N TYR A 45 -18.19 5.28 16.61
CA TYR A 45 -17.85 6.23 17.67
C TYR A 45 -18.72 7.50 17.67
N ALA A 46 -19.61 7.70 16.69
CA ALA A 46 -20.59 8.79 16.73
C ALA A 46 -21.46 8.80 17.99
N PRO A 47 -21.94 7.66 18.52
CA PRO A 47 -22.68 7.65 19.79
C PRO A 47 -21.87 8.15 21.00
N HIS A 48 -20.57 8.24 20.87
CA HIS A 48 -19.63 8.70 21.89
C HIS A 48 -19.08 10.11 21.63
N GLY A 49 -19.73 10.87 20.73
CA GLY A 49 -19.40 12.26 20.43
C GLY A 49 -18.28 12.46 19.39
N PHE A 50 -17.89 11.41 18.65
CA PHE A 50 -16.96 11.58 17.54
C PHE A 50 -17.68 12.17 16.33
N GLU A 51 -17.14 13.25 15.77
CA GLU A 51 -17.68 13.94 14.60
C GLU A 51 -16.83 13.62 13.35
N TRP A 52 -17.47 13.48 12.18
CA TRP A 52 -16.79 13.25 10.92
C TRP A 52 -15.74 14.33 10.59
N THR A 53 -16.04 15.59 10.91
CA THR A 53 -15.15 16.74 10.74
C THR A 53 -13.88 16.68 11.59
N THR A 54 -13.87 15.80 12.60
CA THR A 54 -12.69 15.57 13.48
C THR A 54 -11.53 14.90 12.75
N PHE A 55 -11.80 14.09 11.73
CA PHE A 55 -10.71 13.49 10.94
C PHE A 55 -9.82 14.57 10.35
N ALA A 56 -8.52 14.36 10.44
CA ALA A 56 -7.48 15.22 9.88
C ALA A 56 -6.55 14.41 8.96
N PRO A 57 -7.03 14.05 7.74
CA PRO A 57 -6.16 13.49 6.72
C PRO A 57 -4.98 14.41 6.43
N ALA A 58 -3.79 13.82 6.33
CA ALA A 58 -2.56 14.56 6.10
C ALA A 58 -1.54 13.73 5.33
N TYR A 59 -0.62 14.41 4.65
CA TYR A 59 0.52 13.80 4.00
C TYR A 59 1.81 14.47 4.47
N GLY A 60 2.85 13.65 4.57
CA GLY A 60 4.18 14.13 4.89
C GLY A 60 5.20 13.01 5.03
N LEU A 61 6.46 13.40 5.12
CA LEU A 61 7.61 12.51 5.22
C LEU A 61 8.73 13.17 6.01
N ALA A 62 9.61 12.37 6.59
CA ALA A 62 10.70 12.85 7.43
C ALA A 62 11.64 13.82 6.69
N GLU A 63 11.84 13.58 5.41
CA GLU A 63 12.67 14.38 4.52
C GLU A 63 12.18 15.84 4.34
N ALA A 64 10.88 16.10 4.59
CA ALA A 64 10.25 17.42 4.53
C ALA A 64 9.86 17.93 5.92
N THR A 65 10.56 17.56 6.98
CA THR A 65 10.29 17.92 8.38
C THR A 65 8.83 17.63 8.78
N LEU A 66 8.31 16.56 8.22
CA LEU A 66 7.09 15.85 8.43
C LEU A 66 5.90 16.33 7.58
N LEU A 67 5.32 17.51 7.80
CA LEU A 67 4.01 17.86 7.26
C LEU A 67 4.13 18.64 5.94
N VAL A 68 3.55 18.09 4.86
CA VAL A 68 3.47 18.70 3.53
C VAL A 68 2.06 19.24 3.26
N SER A 69 1.04 18.44 3.61
CA SER A 69 -0.36 18.86 3.46
C SER A 69 -1.22 18.34 4.59
N SER A 70 -2.29 19.04 4.89
CA SER A 70 -3.27 18.63 5.91
C SER A 70 -4.63 19.26 5.63
N LYS A 71 -5.66 18.51 5.95
CA LYS A 71 -7.03 19.04 5.99
C LYS A 71 -7.17 20.06 7.12
N PRO A 72 -7.76 21.23 6.88
CA PRO A 72 -8.08 22.21 7.94
C PRO A 72 -8.97 21.59 9.02
N VAL A 73 -8.66 21.91 10.29
CA VAL A 73 -9.44 21.41 11.43
C VAL A 73 -10.87 21.95 11.36
N GLY A 74 -11.86 21.08 11.63
CA GLY A 74 -13.28 21.44 11.64
C GLY A 74 -13.97 21.46 10.27
N THR A 75 -13.24 21.26 9.17
CA THR A 75 -13.86 21.06 7.85
C THR A 75 -14.19 19.58 7.61
N GLU A 76 -14.96 19.25 6.60
CA GLU A 76 -15.21 17.85 6.21
C GLU A 76 -14.03 17.26 5.43
N PRO A 77 -13.65 16.00 5.68
CA PRO A 77 -12.73 15.28 4.83
C PRO A 77 -13.30 15.13 3.42
N MET A 78 -12.54 15.50 2.41
CA MET A 78 -12.93 15.35 1.02
C MET A 78 -12.59 13.95 0.51
N ILE A 79 -13.57 13.27 -0.08
CA ILE A 79 -13.41 11.96 -0.71
C ILE A 79 -13.79 12.09 -2.18
N LEU A 80 -12.83 11.90 -3.06
CA LEU A 80 -13.02 12.01 -4.50
C LEU A 80 -13.30 10.63 -5.11
N PRO A 81 -14.44 10.41 -5.76
CA PRO A 81 -14.70 9.20 -6.52
C PRO A 81 -13.96 9.26 -7.86
N VAL A 82 -12.86 8.55 -7.97
CA VAL A 82 -12.04 8.49 -9.18
C VAL A 82 -12.40 7.25 -9.99
N ASP A 83 -12.38 7.37 -11.30
CA ASP A 83 -12.47 6.26 -12.25
C ASP A 83 -11.22 5.39 -12.10
N ALA A 84 -11.40 4.12 -11.70
CA ALA A 84 -10.29 3.22 -11.40
C ALA A 84 -9.48 2.88 -12.66
N ASP A 85 -10.12 2.68 -13.80
CA ASP A 85 -9.47 2.32 -15.06
C ASP A 85 -8.63 3.49 -15.59
N ALA A 86 -9.12 4.73 -15.43
CA ALA A 86 -8.34 5.92 -15.76
C ALA A 86 -7.12 6.05 -14.83
N LEU A 87 -7.28 5.77 -13.52
CA LEU A 87 -6.22 5.86 -12.55
C LEU A 87 -5.10 4.84 -12.81
N GLU A 88 -5.45 3.64 -13.27
CA GLU A 88 -4.51 2.60 -13.70
C GLU A 88 -3.66 3.05 -14.91
N GLN A 89 -4.18 3.98 -15.70
CA GLN A 89 -3.47 4.61 -16.84
C GLN A 89 -2.79 5.94 -16.44
N SER A 90 -2.55 6.18 -15.15
CA SER A 90 -2.03 7.43 -14.60
C SER A 90 -2.85 8.67 -14.96
N ARG A 91 -4.16 8.53 -15.17
CA ARG A 91 -5.08 9.65 -15.45
C ARG A 91 -6.09 9.81 -14.33
N VAL A 92 -6.51 11.04 -14.10
CA VAL A 92 -7.49 11.40 -13.09
C VAL A 92 -8.80 11.79 -13.76
N ALA A 93 -9.80 10.93 -13.66
CA ALA A 93 -11.16 11.21 -14.11
C ALA A 93 -12.15 10.92 -12.98
N LEU A 94 -13.25 11.63 -12.91
CA LEU A 94 -14.31 11.31 -11.96
C LEU A 94 -15.06 10.06 -12.42
N ALA A 95 -15.32 9.16 -11.48
CA ALA A 95 -16.11 7.97 -11.75
C ALA A 95 -17.53 8.33 -12.18
N LYS A 96 -17.95 7.79 -13.31
CA LYS A 96 -19.34 7.89 -13.78
C LYS A 96 -20.20 6.81 -13.13
N ALA A 97 -21.52 6.99 -13.16
CA ALA A 97 -22.43 5.96 -12.67
C ALA A 97 -22.22 4.65 -13.44
N GLY A 98 -21.98 3.55 -12.70
CA GLY A 98 -21.73 2.22 -13.26
C GLY A 98 -20.30 1.94 -13.73
N ALA A 99 -19.37 2.91 -13.63
CA ALA A 99 -17.96 2.69 -13.90
C ALA A 99 -17.25 2.08 -12.67
N SER A 100 -16.10 1.45 -12.93
CA SER A 100 -15.17 1.05 -11.89
C SER A 100 -14.74 2.28 -11.08
N ARG A 101 -14.83 2.19 -9.73
CA ARG A 101 -14.67 3.36 -8.86
C ARG A 101 -13.68 3.10 -7.75
N ARG A 102 -12.75 4.03 -7.56
CA ARG A 102 -11.88 4.12 -6.39
C ARG A 102 -12.14 5.43 -5.64
N ASP A 103 -12.57 5.32 -4.39
CA ASP A 103 -12.71 6.46 -3.49
C ASP A 103 -11.33 6.86 -2.95
N THR A 104 -10.85 8.05 -3.28
CA THR A 104 -9.54 8.57 -2.87
C THR A 104 -9.73 9.72 -1.88
N VAL A 105 -9.14 9.60 -0.70
CA VAL A 105 -9.24 10.64 0.34
C VAL A 105 -8.20 11.72 0.08
N SER A 106 -8.63 12.99 0.13
CA SER A 106 -7.70 14.11 0.11
C SER A 106 -6.85 14.14 1.37
N CYS A 107 -5.57 14.40 1.21
CA CYS A 107 -4.65 14.72 2.29
C CYS A 107 -4.63 16.22 2.65
N GLY A 108 -5.60 16.98 2.14
CA GLY A 108 -5.78 18.41 2.44
C GLY A 108 -4.94 19.34 1.59
N GLN A 109 -4.91 20.59 2.01
CA GLN A 109 -4.20 21.68 1.37
C GLN A 109 -2.74 21.71 1.81
N LEU A 110 -1.88 22.29 0.97
CA LEU A 110 -0.47 22.50 1.31
C LEU A 110 -0.34 23.42 2.53
N VAL A 111 0.62 23.12 3.39
CA VAL A 111 0.84 23.89 4.60
C VAL A 111 1.95 24.93 4.41
N CYS A 112 1.85 26.04 5.12
CA CYS A 112 2.88 27.09 5.16
C CYS A 112 3.34 27.56 3.77
N GLU A 113 4.64 27.57 3.53
CA GLU A 113 5.29 27.97 2.27
C GLU A 113 5.60 26.78 1.36
N THR A 114 5.00 25.62 1.63
CA THR A 114 5.23 24.38 0.86
C THR A 114 4.72 24.55 -0.58
N GLU A 115 5.58 24.27 -1.53
CA GLU A 115 5.25 24.10 -2.94
C GLU A 115 5.27 22.61 -3.30
N VAL A 116 4.23 22.15 -3.99
CA VAL A 116 4.16 20.80 -4.55
C VAL A 116 4.01 20.89 -6.05
N VAL A 117 4.81 20.12 -6.76
CA VAL A 117 4.63 19.88 -8.20
C VAL A 117 4.42 18.40 -8.43
N ILE A 118 3.54 18.06 -9.36
CA ILE A 118 3.36 16.70 -9.84
C ILE A 118 4.19 16.54 -11.10
N ALA A 119 5.15 15.63 -11.08
CA ALA A 119 6.09 15.44 -12.17
C ALA A 119 6.08 14.00 -12.69
N ASN A 120 6.24 13.84 -13.98
CA ASN A 120 6.49 12.53 -14.55
C ASN A 120 7.81 11.97 -14.01
N PRO A 121 7.83 10.80 -13.35
CA PRO A 121 9.00 10.30 -12.63
C PRO A 121 10.20 9.99 -13.54
N ASP A 122 9.96 9.69 -14.82
CA ASP A 122 10.98 9.29 -15.79
C ASP A 122 11.55 10.47 -16.56
N THR A 123 10.70 11.44 -16.95
CA THR A 123 11.09 12.57 -17.79
C THR A 123 11.37 13.85 -16.99
N GLY A 124 10.87 13.94 -15.75
CA GLY A 124 10.93 15.15 -14.95
C GLY A 124 10.09 16.31 -15.47
N VAL A 125 9.19 16.06 -16.42
CA VAL A 125 8.26 17.07 -16.94
C VAL A 125 7.08 17.20 -16.01
N ARG A 126 6.58 18.41 -15.80
CA ARG A 126 5.35 18.65 -15.02
C ARG A 126 4.16 17.96 -15.67
N CYS A 127 3.41 17.21 -14.86
CA CYS A 127 2.19 16.56 -15.28
C CYS A 127 1.07 17.57 -15.53
N GLN A 128 0.10 17.20 -16.39
CA GLN A 128 -1.14 17.94 -16.55
C GLN A 128 -2.04 17.77 -15.30
N PRO A 129 -3.03 18.65 -15.09
CA PRO A 129 -3.89 18.60 -13.89
C PRO A 129 -4.68 17.30 -13.71
N ASP A 130 -4.90 16.54 -14.79
CA ASP A 130 -5.61 15.28 -14.82
C ASP A 130 -4.68 14.05 -14.94
N GLU A 131 -3.40 14.21 -14.60
CA GLU A 131 -2.39 13.14 -14.60
C GLU A 131 -1.90 12.85 -13.18
N VAL A 132 -1.61 11.56 -12.95
CA VAL A 132 -0.88 11.09 -11.76
C VAL A 132 0.61 11.10 -12.05
N GLY A 133 1.39 11.69 -11.14
CA GLY A 133 2.84 11.70 -11.23
C GLY A 133 3.50 11.61 -9.86
N GLU A 134 4.81 11.71 -9.83
CA GLU A 134 5.58 11.78 -8.60
C GLU A 134 5.36 13.13 -7.92
N ILE A 135 5.12 13.10 -6.64
CA ILE A 135 4.98 14.30 -5.81
C ILE A 135 6.38 14.83 -5.51
N TRP A 136 6.68 16.02 -6.00
CA TRP A 136 7.91 16.74 -5.71
C TRP A 136 7.63 17.92 -4.79
N VAL A 137 8.45 18.10 -3.76
CA VAL A 137 8.23 19.09 -2.71
C VAL A 137 9.38 20.09 -2.64
N ALA A 138 9.04 21.36 -2.58
CA ALA A 138 9.97 22.43 -2.17
C ALA A 138 9.41 23.12 -0.92
N ASP A 139 10.20 23.19 0.12
CA ASP A 139 9.82 23.76 1.42
C ASP A 139 11.09 24.12 2.20
N PRO A 140 11.12 25.21 2.99
CA PRO A 140 12.26 25.51 3.87
C PRO A 140 12.59 24.41 4.88
N GLY A 141 11.63 23.53 5.21
CA GLY A 141 11.80 22.37 6.08
C GLY A 141 12.37 21.14 5.38
N VAL A 142 12.61 21.17 4.07
CA VAL A 142 13.23 20.04 3.36
C VAL A 142 14.68 19.86 3.84
N ALA A 143 15.04 18.63 4.19
CA ALA A 143 16.36 18.29 4.69
C ALA A 143 17.45 18.54 3.63
N ALA A 144 18.68 18.81 4.07
CA ALA A 144 19.82 19.02 3.18
C ALA A 144 20.28 17.73 2.45
N GLY A 145 19.86 16.56 2.91
CA GLY A 145 20.20 15.27 2.32
C GLY A 145 20.38 14.15 3.34
N TYR A 146 20.72 12.98 2.85
CA TYR A 146 21.02 11.81 3.68
C TYR A 146 22.47 11.78 4.16
N TRP A 147 22.68 11.50 5.42
CA TRP A 147 24.00 11.47 6.04
C TRP A 147 24.94 10.48 5.33
N LYS A 148 26.11 10.97 4.90
CA LYS A 148 27.12 10.19 4.16
C LYS A 148 26.63 9.49 2.88
N ARG A 149 25.58 10.02 2.25
CA ARG A 149 25.01 9.48 0.98
C ARG A 149 24.85 10.58 -0.06
N PRO A 150 25.97 11.20 -0.54
CA PRO A 150 25.91 12.39 -1.41
C PRO A 150 25.22 12.12 -2.75
N ASP A 151 25.41 10.93 -3.34
CA ASP A 151 24.80 10.60 -4.64
C ASP A 151 23.28 10.45 -4.51
N VAL A 152 22.80 9.65 -3.55
CA VAL A 152 21.37 9.51 -3.26
C VAL A 152 20.76 10.85 -2.88
N SER A 153 21.49 11.68 -2.10
CA SER A 153 21.02 13.01 -1.71
C SER A 153 20.82 13.92 -2.91
N ARG A 154 21.75 13.91 -3.86
CA ARG A 154 21.65 14.72 -5.09
C ARG A 154 20.43 14.31 -5.93
N GLU A 155 20.21 13.01 -6.10
CA GLU A 155 19.06 12.49 -6.85
C GLU A 155 17.73 12.81 -6.17
N THR A 156 17.69 12.72 -4.83
CA THR A 156 16.44 12.86 -4.06
C THR A 156 16.10 14.33 -3.79
N PHE A 157 17.08 15.16 -3.42
CA PHE A 157 16.84 16.56 -2.97
C PHE A 157 17.24 17.62 -4.01
N GLY A 158 17.80 17.21 -5.13
CA GLY A 158 18.30 18.12 -6.16
C GLY A 158 17.47 18.12 -7.45
N ALA A 159 16.25 17.60 -7.43
CA ALA A 159 15.45 17.48 -8.63
C ALA A 159 15.04 18.85 -9.22
N ARG A 160 14.98 18.92 -10.55
CA ARG A 160 14.53 20.10 -11.27
C ARG A 160 13.58 19.68 -12.39
N LEU A 161 12.52 20.46 -12.59
CA LEU A 161 11.60 20.23 -13.69
C LEU A 161 12.30 20.44 -15.03
N ALA A 162 12.04 19.54 -15.97
CA ALA A 162 12.57 19.64 -17.32
C ALA A 162 11.90 20.81 -18.06
N GLY A 163 12.72 21.73 -18.56
CA GLY A 163 12.26 22.90 -19.32
C GLY A 163 11.68 24.04 -18.48
N GLU A 164 11.70 23.97 -17.15
CA GLU A 164 11.23 25.03 -16.26
C GLU A 164 12.38 25.57 -15.38
N SER A 165 12.23 26.83 -14.95
CA SER A 165 13.06 27.41 -13.89
C SER A 165 12.38 27.16 -12.54
N GLY A 166 13.16 26.78 -11.51
CA GLY A 166 12.64 26.53 -10.17
C GLY A 166 13.38 25.40 -9.46
N GLY A 167 12.94 25.09 -8.24
CA GLY A 167 13.57 24.09 -7.40
C GLY A 167 14.90 24.56 -6.77
N PRO A 168 15.67 23.67 -6.16
CA PRO A 168 15.51 22.21 -6.26
C PRO A 168 14.29 21.68 -5.49
N TYR A 169 13.79 20.53 -5.94
CA TYR A 169 12.70 19.83 -5.32
C TYR A 169 13.18 18.51 -4.69
N LEU A 170 12.53 18.12 -3.60
CA LEU A 170 12.62 16.78 -3.01
C LEU A 170 11.73 15.83 -3.82
N ARG A 171 12.31 14.78 -4.36
CA ARG A 171 11.58 13.63 -4.94
C ARG A 171 11.11 12.71 -3.82
N THR A 172 9.80 12.59 -3.63
CA THR A 172 9.25 11.82 -2.51
C THR A 172 9.19 10.31 -2.79
N GLY A 173 9.15 9.94 -4.06
CA GLY A 173 8.87 8.57 -4.50
C GLY A 173 7.41 8.16 -4.28
N ASP A 174 6.55 9.07 -3.84
CA ASP A 174 5.11 8.86 -3.71
C ASP A 174 4.40 9.41 -4.96
N LEU A 175 3.37 8.71 -5.42
CA LEU A 175 2.53 9.08 -6.54
C LEU A 175 1.25 9.78 -6.06
N GLY A 176 0.83 10.78 -6.81
CA GLY A 176 -0.40 11.50 -6.50
C GLY A 176 -0.77 12.53 -7.55
N PHE A 177 -1.76 13.33 -7.23
CA PHE A 177 -2.21 14.44 -8.06
C PHE A 177 -2.74 15.59 -7.20
N MET A 178 -2.79 16.79 -7.77
CA MET A 178 -3.44 17.96 -7.19
C MET A 178 -4.78 18.19 -7.88
N ARG A 179 -5.82 18.47 -7.10
CA ARG A 179 -7.10 18.88 -7.63
C ARG A 179 -7.80 19.87 -6.69
N ASP A 180 -8.26 20.99 -7.22
CA ASP A 180 -8.96 22.05 -6.47
C ASP A 180 -8.19 22.52 -5.23
N GLY A 181 -6.84 22.55 -5.30
CA GLY A 181 -5.96 22.94 -4.20
C GLY A 181 -5.71 21.85 -3.14
N GLU A 182 -6.25 20.67 -3.34
CA GLU A 182 -6.14 19.51 -2.44
C GLU A 182 -5.16 18.47 -3.01
N LEU A 183 -4.35 17.85 -2.13
CA LEU A 183 -3.39 16.80 -2.50
C LEU A 183 -3.98 15.42 -2.28
N TYR A 184 -3.89 14.56 -3.29
CA TYR A 184 -4.34 13.16 -3.26
C TYR A 184 -3.17 12.23 -3.50
N ILE A 185 -3.00 11.25 -2.59
CA ILE A 185 -1.94 10.23 -2.70
C ILE A 185 -2.53 8.95 -3.28
N THR A 186 -1.94 8.44 -4.35
CA THR A 186 -2.41 7.20 -5.00
C THR A 186 -1.59 5.98 -4.63
N GLY A 187 -0.29 6.13 -4.39
CA GLY A 187 0.60 5.03 -4.05
C GLY A 187 2.07 5.43 -3.97
N ARG A 188 2.96 4.44 -4.09
CA ARG A 188 4.41 4.66 -4.16
C ARG A 188 4.98 4.08 -5.45
N ILE A 189 5.88 4.80 -6.11
CA ILE A 189 6.54 4.35 -7.33
C ILE A 189 7.16 2.94 -7.15
N LYS A 190 7.87 2.74 -6.05
CA LYS A 190 8.60 1.50 -5.77
C LYS A 190 7.71 0.30 -5.40
N ASP A 191 6.46 0.54 -5.06
CA ASP A 191 5.49 -0.49 -4.69
C ASP A 191 4.46 -0.76 -5.81
N LEU A 192 4.41 0.11 -6.82
CA LEU A 192 3.49 -0.02 -7.95
C LEU A 192 3.74 -1.35 -8.68
N ILE A 193 2.66 -2.05 -8.97
CA ILE A 193 2.67 -3.28 -9.76
C ILE A 193 2.27 -2.91 -11.18
N ILE A 194 3.16 -3.16 -12.15
CA ILE A 194 2.89 -2.81 -13.55
C ILE A 194 2.74 -4.10 -14.35
N ILE A 195 1.51 -4.46 -14.70
CA ILE A 195 1.23 -5.65 -15.48
C ILE A 195 0.61 -5.24 -16.82
N ARG A 196 1.23 -5.66 -17.92
CA ARG A 196 0.80 -5.32 -19.29
C ARG A 196 0.66 -3.81 -19.53
N GLY A 197 1.50 -3.00 -18.89
CA GLY A 197 1.49 -1.54 -18.99
C GLY A 197 0.43 -0.83 -18.16
N THR A 198 -0.31 -1.56 -17.32
CA THR A 198 -1.35 -1.04 -16.44
C THR A 198 -0.84 -1.00 -15.00
N ASN A 199 -1.11 0.11 -14.30
CA ASN A 199 -0.68 0.33 -12.93
C ASN A 199 -1.68 -0.24 -11.94
N HIS A 200 -1.25 -1.16 -11.09
CA HIS A 200 -2.07 -1.69 -10.01
C HIS A 200 -1.47 -1.34 -8.65
N TYR A 201 -2.33 -0.93 -7.74
CA TYR A 201 -1.93 -0.47 -6.43
C TYR A 201 -2.00 -1.61 -5.41
N PRO A 202 -0.88 -2.04 -4.81
CA PRO A 202 -0.84 -3.21 -3.91
C PRO A 202 -1.87 -3.17 -2.80
N GLN A 203 -2.11 -2.00 -2.21
CA GLN A 203 -3.04 -1.85 -1.10
C GLN A 203 -4.49 -2.19 -1.46
N ASP A 204 -4.88 -2.00 -2.71
CA ASP A 204 -6.24 -2.31 -3.16
C ASP A 204 -6.42 -3.83 -3.30
N ILE A 205 -5.40 -4.52 -3.82
CA ILE A 205 -5.36 -5.99 -3.91
C ILE A 205 -5.32 -6.60 -2.50
N GLU A 206 -4.46 -6.10 -1.63
CA GLU A 206 -4.35 -6.53 -0.23
C GLU A 206 -5.67 -6.34 0.53
N TRP A 207 -6.36 -5.23 0.27
CA TRP A 207 -7.68 -4.96 0.83
C TRP A 207 -8.72 -5.98 0.37
N THR A 208 -8.78 -6.29 -0.91
CA THR A 208 -9.69 -7.31 -1.46
C THR A 208 -9.45 -8.65 -0.79
N VAL A 209 -8.19 -9.10 -0.73
CA VAL A 209 -7.83 -10.41 -0.17
C VAL A 209 -8.19 -10.52 1.30
N GLN A 210 -7.80 -9.58 2.14
CA GLN A 210 -7.97 -9.68 3.59
C GLN A 210 -9.44 -9.70 4.06
N HIS A 211 -10.38 -9.27 3.19
CA HIS A 211 -11.80 -9.23 3.52
C HIS A 211 -12.61 -10.42 2.99
N LEU A 212 -11.97 -11.36 2.30
CA LEU A 212 -12.63 -12.57 1.79
C LEU A 212 -13.05 -13.52 2.90
N SER A 213 -12.25 -13.62 3.96
CA SER A 213 -12.49 -14.56 5.04
C SER A 213 -11.95 -14.08 6.37
N ASN A 214 -12.67 -14.34 7.45
CA ASN A 214 -12.23 -14.11 8.82
C ASN A 214 -11.02 -14.98 9.22
N THR A 215 -10.64 -15.96 8.40
CA THR A 215 -9.43 -16.77 8.59
C THR A 215 -8.16 -16.02 8.21
N LEU A 216 -8.27 -15.04 7.33
CA LEU A 216 -7.16 -14.20 6.90
C LEU A 216 -6.90 -13.11 7.92
N ARG A 217 -5.61 -12.89 8.23
CA ARG A 217 -5.22 -11.88 9.20
C ARG A 217 -5.21 -10.51 8.54
N PRO A 218 -6.11 -9.60 8.96
CA PRO A 218 -6.18 -8.27 8.35
C PRO A 218 -4.92 -7.45 8.60
N ASP A 219 -4.54 -6.62 7.62
CA ASP A 219 -3.32 -5.79 7.59
C ASP A 219 -1.99 -6.58 7.60
N TYR A 220 -2.04 -7.89 7.32
CA TYR A 220 -0.87 -8.76 7.21
C TYR A 220 -0.89 -9.52 5.89
N GLY A 221 -1.22 -8.80 4.82
CA GLY A 221 -1.06 -9.21 3.43
C GLY A 221 -0.01 -8.35 2.74
N ALA A 222 0.63 -8.89 1.71
CA ALA A 222 1.53 -8.18 0.81
C ALA A 222 1.31 -8.64 -0.62
N ALA A 223 0.94 -7.70 -1.49
CA ALA A 223 0.87 -7.89 -2.93
C ALA A 223 2.08 -7.23 -3.59
N PHE A 224 2.72 -7.92 -4.51
CA PHE A 224 3.89 -7.42 -5.25
C PHE A 224 4.06 -8.16 -6.57
N SER A 225 4.84 -7.59 -7.49
CA SER A 225 5.21 -8.27 -8.71
C SER A 225 6.57 -8.96 -8.60
N ILE A 226 6.71 -10.03 -9.39
CA ILE A 226 7.98 -10.70 -9.68
C ILE A 226 8.17 -10.74 -11.19
N ILE A 227 9.41 -10.81 -11.64
CA ILE A 227 9.70 -11.10 -13.04
C ILE A 227 9.80 -12.62 -13.21
N ASP A 228 8.96 -13.18 -14.05
CA ASP A 228 8.94 -14.57 -14.44
C ASP A 228 8.88 -14.69 -15.96
N ASP A 229 9.88 -15.33 -16.57
CA ASP A 229 10.05 -15.44 -18.02
C ASP A 229 9.98 -14.08 -18.79
N GLY A 230 10.52 -13.03 -18.14
CA GLY A 230 10.58 -11.67 -18.71
C GLY A 230 9.29 -10.85 -18.55
N GLU A 231 8.25 -11.41 -17.94
CA GLU A 231 6.99 -10.72 -17.65
C GLU A 231 6.82 -10.42 -16.18
N GLU A 232 6.19 -9.29 -15.85
CA GLU A 232 5.72 -9.03 -14.49
C GLU A 232 4.52 -9.89 -14.14
N LYS A 233 4.60 -10.59 -13.02
CA LYS A 233 3.58 -11.50 -12.50
C LYS A 233 3.18 -11.12 -11.09
N LEU A 234 1.88 -11.14 -10.81
CA LEU A 234 1.35 -10.83 -9.48
C LEU A 234 1.57 -11.99 -8.50
N VAL A 235 2.07 -11.66 -7.33
CA VAL A 235 2.18 -12.57 -6.18
C VAL A 235 1.47 -11.97 -4.99
N VAL A 236 0.75 -12.80 -4.25
CA VAL A 236 0.10 -12.44 -2.99
C VAL A 236 0.61 -13.32 -1.86
N VAL A 237 1.05 -12.70 -0.77
CA VAL A 237 1.41 -13.37 0.48
C VAL A 237 0.45 -12.87 1.55
N GLN A 238 -0.25 -13.78 2.24
CA GLN A 238 -1.22 -13.40 3.25
C GLN A 238 -1.06 -14.26 4.51
N GLU A 239 -1.00 -13.62 5.68
CA GLU A 239 -1.01 -14.33 6.95
C GLU A 239 -2.40 -14.88 7.28
N VAL A 240 -2.42 -16.09 7.84
CA VAL A 240 -3.62 -16.73 8.40
C VAL A 240 -3.66 -16.47 9.90
N GLU A 241 -4.86 -16.17 10.42
CA GLU A 241 -5.08 -16.00 11.86
C GLU A 241 -4.71 -17.29 12.62
N ARG A 242 -3.99 -17.16 13.74
CA ARG A 242 -3.40 -18.28 14.48
C ARG A 242 -4.42 -19.40 14.82
N GLN A 243 -5.63 -19.01 15.15
CA GLN A 243 -6.69 -19.95 15.54
C GLN A 243 -7.19 -20.81 14.37
N HIS A 244 -6.94 -20.42 13.12
CA HIS A 244 -7.42 -21.11 11.92
C HIS A 244 -6.31 -21.90 11.19
N GLN A 245 -5.04 -21.79 11.60
CA GLN A 245 -3.90 -22.40 10.89
C GLN A 245 -3.96 -23.92 10.81
N LEU A 246 -4.53 -24.61 11.82
CA LEU A 246 -4.60 -26.07 11.86
C LEU A 246 -5.77 -26.68 11.08
N ASN A 247 -6.85 -25.91 10.90
CA ASN A 247 -8.09 -26.38 10.28
C ASN A 247 -8.46 -25.56 9.04
N LEU A 248 -7.45 -25.09 8.31
CA LEU A 248 -7.65 -24.26 7.13
C LEU A 248 -8.06 -25.12 5.93
N ASN A 249 -9.20 -24.80 5.30
CA ASN A 249 -9.50 -25.28 3.96
C ASN A 249 -8.72 -24.43 2.94
N GLY A 250 -7.45 -24.78 2.77
CA GLY A 250 -6.50 -23.95 2.00
C GLY A 250 -6.81 -23.95 0.50
N GLU A 251 -7.26 -25.05 -0.07
CA GLU A 251 -7.54 -25.14 -1.51
C GLU A 251 -8.72 -24.23 -1.93
N GLU A 252 -9.81 -24.26 -1.18
CA GLU A 252 -10.95 -23.38 -1.40
C GLU A 252 -10.57 -21.91 -1.25
N LEU A 253 -9.89 -21.55 -0.17
CA LEU A 253 -9.48 -20.18 0.09
C LEU A 253 -8.52 -19.62 -0.98
N LEU A 254 -7.60 -20.43 -1.48
CA LEU A 254 -6.72 -20.07 -2.59
C LEU A 254 -7.50 -19.86 -3.90
N ALA A 255 -8.56 -20.65 -4.14
CA ALA A 255 -9.44 -20.47 -5.28
C ALA A 255 -10.26 -19.16 -5.15
N ASP A 256 -10.81 -18.90 -3.97
CA ASP A 256 -11.58 -17.67 -3.68
C ASP A 256 -10.72 -16.41 -3.87
N ILE A 257 -9.46 -16.44 -3.39
CA ILE A 257 -8.53 -15.31 -3.57
C ILE A 257 -8.29 -15.05 -5.05
N ARG A 258 -8.03 -16.10 -5.84
CA ARG A 258 -7.78 -15.94 -7.28
C ARG A 258 -9.00 -15.37 -8.00
N GLN A 259 -10.19 -15.90 -7.67
CA GLN A 259 -11.44 -15.43 -8.25
C GLN A 259 -11.69 -13.96 -7.90
N ALA A 260 -11.59 -13.58 -6.64
CA ALA A 260 -11.84 -12.21 -6.21
C ALA A 260 -10.87 -11.20 -6.85
N ILE A 261 -9.58 -11.55 -6.95
CA ILE A 261 -8.61 -10.68 -7.63
C ILE A 261 -8.94 -10.55 -9.11
N SER A 262 -9.34 -11.64 -9.76
CA SER A 262 -9.73 -11.60 -11.18
C SER A 262 -10.99 -10.76 -11.41
N GLU A 263 -11.98 -10.88 -10.53
CA GLU A 263 -13.26 -10.15 -10.67
C GLU A 263 -13.15 -8.67 -10.34
N VAL A 264 -12.35 -8.31 -9.33
CA VAL A 264 -12.27 -6.93 -8.83
C VAL A 264 -11.18 -6.12 -9.53
N HIS A 265 -10.06 -6.76 -9.87
CA HIS A 265 -8.87 -6.08 -10.39
C HIS A 265 -8.50 -6.48 -11.82
N GLU A 266 -9.26 -7.36 -12.45
CA GLU A 266 -9.00 -7.89 -13.80
C GLU A 266 -7.59 -8.50 -13.97
N LEU A 267 -7.00 -8.95 -12.86
CA LEU A 267 -5.66 -9.51 -12.78
C LEU A 267 -5.66 -11.02 -12.61
N GLN A 268 -4.67 -11.67 -13.21
CA GLN A 268 -4.34 -13.05 -12.90
C GLN A 268 -3.20 -13.09 -11.87
N VAL A 269 -3.43 -13.84 -10.79
CA VAL A 269 -2.41 -14.08 -9.77
C VAL A 269 -1.55 -15.26 -10.24
N SER A 270 -0.24 -15.10 -10.23
CA SER A 270 0.67 -16.20 -10.59
C SER A 270 1.11 -17.04 -9.39
N ALA A 271 1.08 -16.49 -8.20
CA ALA A 271 1.34 -17.27 -6.98
C ALA A 271 0.63 -16.65 -5.77
N ILE A 272 0.16 -17.51 -4.88
CA ILE A 272 -0.40 -17.15 -3.58
C ILE A 272 0.28 -18.00 -2.51
N ALA A 273 0.73 -17.37 -1.43
CA ALA A 273 1.24 -18.07 -0.27
C ALA A 273 0.44 -17.67 0.98
N LEU A 274 -0.27 -18.62 1.57
CA LEU A 274 -0.89 -18.47 2.88
C LEU A 274 0.13 -18.89 3.94
N VAL A 275 0.51 -17.94 4.80
CA VAL A 275 1.66 -18.10 5.69
C VAL A 275 1.26 -17.99 7.16
N LYS A 276 2.10 -18.54 8.04
CA LYS A 276 1.94 -18.38 9.49
C LYS A 276 2.11 -16.93 9.92
N SER A 277 1.54 -16.58 11.05
CA SER A 277 1.68 -15.24 11.65
C SER A 277 3.16 -14.90 11.94
N GLY A 278 3.58 -13.69 11.56
CA GLY A 278 4.96 -13.18 11.72
C GLY A 278 5.80 -13.27 10.44
N ASN A 279 5.22 -13.69 9.33
CA ASN A 279 5.91 -13.79 8.05
C ASN A 279 5.82 -12.49 7.22
N VAL A 280 4.74 -11.75 7.31
CA VAL A 280 4.62 -10.43 6.68
C VAL A 280 5.27 -9.39 7.57
N LEU A 281 6.45 -8.92 7.15
CA LEU A 281 7.24 -7.96 7.93
C LEU A 281 6.62 -6.57 7.88
N LYS A 282 6.67 -5.89 9.03
CA LYS A 282 6.26 -4.49 9.16
C LYS A 282 7.39 -3.64 9.73
N THR A 283 7.35 -2.35 9.42
CA THR A 283 8.19 -1.36 10.09
C THR A 283 7.74 -1.17 11.54
N SER A 284 8.53 -0.49 12.35
CA SER A 284 8.16 -0.09 13.72
C SER A 284 6.87 0.75 13.76
N SER A 285 6.57 1.48 12.67
CA SER A 285 5.33 2.25 12.49
C SER A 285 4.14 1.44 11.95
N GLY A 286 4.30 0.12 11.75
CA GLY A 286 3.22 -0.78 11.31
C GLY A 286 3.05 -0.89 9.79
N LYS A 287 3.88 -0.23 8.97
CA LYS A 287 3.79 -0.29 7.50
C LYS A 287 4.31 -1.62 6.97
N ILE A 288 3.59 -2.22 6.01
CA ILE A 288 4.01 -3.47 5.34
C ILE A 288 5.30 -3.24 4.56
N GLN A 289 6.27 -4.13 4.75
CA GLN A 289 7.55 -4.14 4.03
C GLN A 289 7.45 -5.08 2.82
N ARG A 290 6.73 -4.67 1.76
CA ARG A 290 6.46 -5.49 0.56
C ARG A 290 7.72 -6.03 -0.08
N ARG A 291 8.78 -5.21 -0.18
CA ARG A 291 10.07 -5.64 -0.74
C ARG A 291 10.74 -6.75 0.08
N ALA A 292 10.70 -6.65 1.41
CA ALA A 292 11.22 -7.69 2.27
C ALA A 292 10.39 -8.98 2.15
N CYS A 293 9.08 -8.86 2.05
CA CYS A 293 8.18 -9.99 1.80
C CYS A 293 8.47 -10.65 0.45
N ARG A 294 8.63 -9.85 -0.62
CA ARG A 294 9.04 -10.32 -1.95
C ARG A 294 10.37 -11.08 -1.90
N SER A 295 11.38 -10.53 -1.22
CA SER A 295 12.69 -11.18 -1.09
C SER A 295 12.58 -12.52 -0.37
N ARG A 296 11.79 -12.61 0.72
CA ARG A 296 11.55 -13.86 1.44
C ARG A 296 10.78 -14.88 0.60
N PHE A 297 9.79 -14.44 -0.17
CA PHE A 297 9.06 -15.30 -1.10
C PHE A 297 10.00 -15.89 -2.14
N LEU A 298 10.81 -15.08 -2.80
CA LEU A 298 11.78 -15.55 -3.79
C LEU A 298 12.86 -16.47 -3.21
N ALA A 299 13.29 -16.21 -1.97
CA ALA A 299 14.23 -17.05 -1.24
C ALA A 299 13.62 -18.36 -0.67
N GLY A 300 12.28 -18.53 -0.76
CA GLY A 300 11.60 -19.70 -0.17
C GLY A 300 11.63 -19.74 1.37
N SER A 301 11.87 -18.60 2.04
CA SER A 301 12.06 -18.50 3.49
C SER A 301 10.80 -18.08 4.27
N LEU A 302 9.63 -18.23 3.66
CA LEU A 302 8.34 -18.01 4.32
C LEU A 302 7.85 -19.30 4.98
N ASP A 303 7.27 -19.23 6.17
CA ASP A 303 6.59 -20.36 6.82
C ASP A 303 5.20 -20.56 6.20
N VAL A 304 5.17 -21.26 5.06
CA VAL A 304 3.97 -21.49 4.27
C VAL A 304 3.09 -22.57 4.92
N ILE A 305 1.79 -22.29 5.05
CA ILE A 305 0.77 -23.27 5.46
C ILE A 305 0.26 -23.99 4.23
N THR A 306 -0.11 -23.25 3.22
CA THR A 306 -0.52 -23.74 1.90
C THR A 306 -0.23 -22.68 0.85
N ASP A 307 0.00 -23.11 -0.38
CA ASP A 307 0.28 -22.22 -1.49
C ASP A 307 -0.32 -22.74 -2.79
N TRP A 308 -0.47 -21.83 -3.72
CA TRP A 308 -0.79 -22.13 -5.12
C TRP A 308 0.15 -21.31 -6.02
N SER A 309 0.61 -21.92 -7.10
CA SER A 309 1.40 -21.23 -8.09
C SER A 309 1.18 -21.80 -9.49
N GLU A 310 1.06 -20.92 -10.47
CA GLU A 310 1.03 -21.27 -11.89
C GLU A 310 2.35 -21.94 -12.32
N ASN A 311 3.48 -21.38 -11.87
CA ASN A 311 4.79 -21.95 -12.11
C ASN A 311 5.26 -22.77 -10.89
N PRO A 312 5.43 -24.11 -11.05
CA PRO A 312 5.81 -25.01 -9.94
C PRO A 312 7.07 -24.60 -9.17
N ARG A 313 7.99 -23.87 -9.79
CA ARG A 313 9.21 -23.38 -9.12
C ARG A 313 8.95 -22.47 -7.92
N PHE A 314 7.78 -21.85 -7.85
CA PHE A 314 7.36 -20.99 -6.72
C PHE A 314 6.54 -21.74 -5.69
N SER A 315 6.19 -23.00 -5.95
CA SER A 315 5.47 -23.84 -4.99
C SER A 315 6.40 -24.36 -3.90
N THR A 316 5.97 -24.28 -2.65
CA THR A 316 6.71 -24.79 -1.50
C THR A 316 6.95 -26.28 -1.58
N LYS A 317 5.99 -27.06 -2.10
CA LYS A 317 6.11 -28.51 -2.28
C LYS A 317 7.26 -28.85 -3.22
N MET A 318 7.41 -28.13 -4.33
CA MET A 318 8.47 -28.38 -5.31
C MET A 318 9.82 -27.92 -4.80
N ARG A 319 9.90 -26.82 -4.06
CA ARG A 319 11.16 -26.34 -3.45
C ARG A 319 11.70 -27.35 -2.42
N ASN A 320 10.84 -27.81 -1.52
CA ASN A 320 11.25 -28.85 -0.54
C ASN A 320 11.75 -30.11 -1.23
N PHE A 321 11.09 -30.53 -2.32
CA PHE A 321 11.52 -31.70 -3.11
C PHE A 321 12.89 -31.46 -3.79
N SER A 322 13.15 -30.27 -4.31
CA SER A 322 14.45 -29.91 -4.88
C SER A 322 15.54 -29.86 -3.82
N ASP A 323 15.27 -29.29 -2.65
CA ASP A 323 16.21 -29.23 -1.52
C ASP A 323 16.55 -30.65 -1.00
N ASP A 324 15.57 -31.54 -0.94
CA ASP A 324 15.74 -32.95 -0.56
C ASP A 324 16.62 -33.69 -1.58
N ILE A 325 16.41 -33.48 -2.89
CA ILE A 325 17.23 -34.05 -3.95
C ILE A 325 18.68 -33.53 -3.86
N GLU A 326 18.87 -32.22 -3.70
CA GLU A 326 20.21 -31.65 -3.55
C GLU A 326 20.93 -32.13 -2.29
N SER A 327 20.19 -32.29 -1.19
CA SER A 327 20.74 -32.87 0.06
C SER A 327 21.16 -34.30 -0.14
N LEU A 328 20.35 -35.13 -0.79
CA LEU A 328 20.70 -36.53 -1.14
C LEU A 328 21.90 -36.60 -2.10
N ALA A 329 21.93 -35.70 -3.11
CA ALA A 329 23.06 -35.65 -4.04
C ALA A 329 24.38 -35.29 -3.33
N ARG A 330 24.36 -34.35 -2.38
CA ARG A 330 25.51 -34.00 -1.55
C ARG A 330 25.96 -35.17 -0.65
N GLN A 331 25.01 -35.89 -0.05
CA GLN A 331 25.31 -37.08 0.77
C GLN A 331 25.97 -38.20 -0.05
N VAL A 332 25.51 -38.40 -1.30
CA VAL A 332 26.10 -39.41 -2.21
C VAL A 332 27.53 -39.00 -2.62
N GLN A 333 27.75 -37.70 -2.89
CA GLN A 333 29.09 -37.19 -3.24
C GLN A 333 30.10 -37.29 -2.06
N THR A 334 29.62 -37.11 -0.82
CA THR A 334 30.45 -37.21 0.38
C THR A 334 30.67 -38.66 0.84
N SER A 335 29.93 -39.63 0.28
CA SER A 335 30.00 -41.06 0.62
C SER A 335 30.83 -41.89 -0.39
N GLN A 336 31.44 -41.25 -1.39
CA GLN A 336 32.40 -41.92 -2.25
C GLN A 336 33.79 -41.86 -1.61
N PRO A 337 34.48 -43.01 -1.39
CA PRO A 337 35.75 -43.11 -0.70
C PRO A 337 36.90 -42.48 -1.47
#